data_fa38148394bf7d8a9a779da63f7e1be2
#
_entry.id   fa38148394bf7d8a9a779da63f7e1be2
#
_cell.length_a   1.000
_cell.length_b   1.000
_cell.length_c   1.000
_cell.angle_alpha   90.00
_cell.angle_beta   90.00
_cell.angle_gamma   90.00
#
_symmetry.space_group_name_H-M   'P 1'
#
loop_
_entity.id
_entity.type
_entity.pdbx_description
1 polymer ?
#
loop_
_entity_poly.entity_id
_entity_poly.type
_entity_poly.pdbx_seq_one_letter_code
_entity_poly.pdbx_strand_id
1 'polypeptide(L)'
;MNTFGWTIGFRLSKYINISNFILSEGLFDAGGDRYIYVSIEDYQYNNNALNIVCFDQSIMEKNIIAKIPMVNGKLSMIIDDNSCPLTKTRKYNGPVNIRNLHIKILDNFGNVVDLNNMDFSFTLELEILYEGFNFNDINS
;
A
#
# COMPACT_ATOMS: atom_id res chain seq x y z
N MET A 1 4.36 0.38 15.76
CA MET A 1 5.84 0.46 15.80
C MET A 1 6.38 -0.87 16.27
N ASN A 2 7.06 -1.61 15.37
CA ASN A 2 7.62 -2.92 15.73
C ASN A 2 8.78 -2.73 16.70
N THR A 3 8.54 -3.02 17.96
CA THR A 3 9.60 -3.02 18.97
C THR A 3 10.42 -4.30 18.88
N PHE A 4 11.63 -4.29 19.42
CA PHE A 4 12.46 -5.50 19.53
C PHE A 4 11.70 -6.65 20.23
N GLY A 5 10.93 -6.32 21.27
CA GLY A 5 10.07 -7.30 21.94
C GLY A 5 9.09 -8.00 20.99
N TRP A 6 8.46 -7.24 20.09
CA TRP A 6 7.56 -7.81 19.09
C TRP A 6 8.27 -8.80 18.15
N THR A 7 9.48 -8.44 17.68
CA THR A 7 10.29 -9.29 16.81
C THR A 7 10.65 -10.63 17.45
N ILE A 8 10.91 -10.63 18.76
CA ILE A 8 11.22 -11.87 19.52
C ILE A 8 9.98 -12.55 20.11
N GLY A 9 8.77 -12.11 19.70
CA GLY A 9 7.52 -12.79 20.00
C GLY A 9 6.76 -12.29 21.23
N PHE A 10 7.23 -11.28 21.94
CA PHE A 10 6.51 -10.70 23.07
C PHE A 10 5.40 -9.77 22.60
N ARG A 11 4.17 -9.99 23.05
CA ARG A 11 2.97 -9.27 22.63
C ARG A 11 2.45 -8.26 23.66
N LEU A 12 2.86 -8.38 24.92
CA LEU A 12 2.47 -7.47 25.98
C LEU A 12 3.52 -6.38 26.20
N SER A 13 3.07 -5.23 26.66
CA SER A 13 3.95 -4.09 26.97
C SER A 13 4.76 -4.27 28.25
N LYS A 14 4.32 -5.18 29.12
CA LYS A 14 4.94 -5.46 30.41
C LYS A 14 4.78 -6.93 30.79
N TYR A 15 5.86 -7.52 31.27
CA TYR A 15 5.89 -8.88 31.81
C TYR A 15 6.28 -8.85 33.27
N ILE A 16 5.54 -9.60 34.09
CA ILE A 16 5.85 -9.80 35.50
C ILE A 16 6.49 -11.17 35.61
N ASN A 17 7.75 -11.19 36.00
CA ASN A 17 8.48 -12.44 36.18
C ASN A 17 8.16 -13.05 37.54
N ILE A 18 7.54 -14.23 37.54
CA ILE A 18 7.25 -15.05 38.71
C ILE A 18 8.25 -16.22 38.79
N SER A 19 8.95 -16.51 37.73
CA SER A 19 9.94 -17.57 37.58
C SER A 19 11.17 -17.05 36.83
N ASN A 20 12.28 -17.76 36.88
CA ASN A 20 13.55 -17.31 36.30
C ASN A 20 13.56 -17.27 34.75
N PHE A 21 12.41 -17.47 34.11
CA PHE A 21 12.27 -17.41 32.65
C PHE A 21 10.91 -16.80 32.27
N ILE A 22 10.86 -16.18 31.11
CA ILE A 22 9.65 -15.66 30.49
C ILE A 22 9.55 -16.29 29.10
N LEU A 23 8.40 -16.93 28.81
CA LEU A 23 8.08 -17.41 27.48
C LEU A 23 7.36 -16.32 26.68
N SER A 24 7.74 -16.17 25.42
CA SER A 24 7.02 -15.30 24.49
C SER A 24 5.76 -15.99 23.98
N GLU A 25 4.71 -15.23 23.71
CA GLU A 25 3.43 -15.73 23.17
C GLU A 25 3.52 -16.04 21.68
N GLY A 26 4.39 -15.33 20.97
CA GLY A 26 4.56 -15.45 19.54
C GLY A 26 5.89 -16.07 19.16
N LEU A 27 6.00 -16.42 17.89
CA LEU A 27 7.24 -16.90 17.30
C LEU A 27 8.19 -15.72 17.02
N PHE A 28 9.48 -16.02 17.06
CA PHE A 28 10.51 -15.11 16.57
C PHE A 28 10.34 -14.89 15.06
N ASP A 29 10.19 -13.64 14.65
CA ASP A 29 10.10 -13.26 13.24
C ASP A 29 11.02 -12.06 12.94
N ALA A 30 12.20 -12.36 12.44
CA ALA A 30 13.16 -11.37 11.98
C ALA A 30 13.03 -11.06 10.48
N GLY A 31 12.05 -11.63 9.80
CA GLY A 31 11.87 -11.50 8.34
C GLY A 31 11.50 -10.08 7.91
N GLY A 32 11.02 -9.24 8.82
CA GLY A 32 10.52 -7.90 8.52
C GLY A 32 9.17 -7.93 7.79
N ASP A 33 8.89 -6.85 7.07
CA ASP A 33 7.64 -6.74 6.33
C ASP A 33 7.62 -7.72 5.16
N ARG A 34 6.52 -8.46 5.02
CA ARG A 34 6.34 -9.45 3.95
C ARG A 34 5.75 -8.84 2.69
N TYR A 35 5.14 -7.68 2.82
CA TYR A 35 4.55 -6.92 1.72
C TYR A 35 4.44 -5.44 2.12
N ILE A 36 4.37 -4.61 1.11
CA ILE A 36 4.08 -3.18 1.25
C ILE A 36 2.83 -2.85 0.46
N TYR A 37 2.18 -1.77 0.85
CA TYR A 37 1.03 -1.22 0.14
C TYR A 37 1.40 0.12 -0.49
N VAL A 38 0.89 0.37 -1.68
CA VAL A 38 0.97 1.67 -2.35
C VAL A 38 -0.42 2.29 -2.33
N SER A 39 -0.54 3.42 -1.66
CA SER A 39 -1.74 4.24 -1.62
C SER A 39 -1.53 5.48 -2.46
N ILE A 40 -2.49 5.80 -3.34
CA ILE A 40 -2.48 7.03 -4.13
C ILE A 40 -3.81 7.75 -3.93
N GLU A 41 -3.74 8.91 -3.30
CA GLU A 41 -4.85 9.85 -3.17
C GLU A 41 -4.79 10.89 -4.30
N ASP A 42 -5.80 10.92 -5.13
CA ASP A 42 -5.95 11.81 -6.28
C ASP A 42 -7.01 12.91 -6.07
N TYR A 43 -7.64 12.91 -4.90
CA TYR A 43 -8.68 13.84 -4.51
C TYR A 43 -9.91 13.82 -5.43
N GLN A 44 -10.14 12.73 -6.17
CA GLN A 44 -11.30 12.53 -7.02
C GLN A 44 -12.29 11.58 -6.33
N TYR A 45 -13.58 11.94 -6.35
CA TYR A 45 -14.64 11.18 -5.66
C TYR A 45 -15.55 10.41 -6.61
N ASN A 46 -15.30 10.48 -7.91
CA ASN A 46 -16.10 9.83 -8.95
C ASN A 46 -15.49 8.50 -9.44
N ASN A 47 -14.61 7.91 -8.65
CA ASN A 47 -14.06 6.59 -8.95
C ASN A 47 -14.94 5.47 -8.37
N ASN A 48 -15.00 4.34 -9.08
CA ASN A 48 -15.77 3.16 -8.65
C ASN A 48 -14.98 2.18 -7.80
N ALA A 49 -13.68 2.40 -7.67
CA ALA A 49 -12.81 1.42 -7.03
C ALA A 49 -12.43 1.89 -5.61
N LEU A 50 -13.24 1.50 -4.65
CA LEU A 50 -12.85 1.58 -3.25
C LEU A 50 -12.05 0.32 -2.89
N ASN A 51 -10.74 0.39 -3.07
CA ASN A 51 -9.85 -0.59 -2.49
C ASN A 51 -9.56 -0.16 -1.06
N ILE A 52 -10.13 -0.88 -0.11
CA ILE A 52 -9.95 -0.64 1.31
C ILE A 52 -9.10 -1.76 1.86
N VAL A 53 -8.07 -1.40 2.60
CA VAL A 53 -7.28 -2.34 3.39
C VAL A 53 -7.50 -2.05 4.86
N CYS A 54 -7.81 -3.08 5.62
CA CYS A 54 -7.88 -3.02 7.07
C CYS A 54 -6.56 -3.54 7.62
N PHE A 55 -5.89 -2.70 8.39
CA PHE A 55 -4.69 -3.06 9.11
C PHE A 55 -5.04 -3.54 10.52
N ASP A 56 -4.05 -4.07 11.22
CA ASP A 56 -4.18 -4.36 12.63
C ASP A 56 -4.64 -3.10 13.40
N GLN A 57 -5.39 -3.30 14.48
CA GLN A 57 -5.99 -2.23 15.28
C GLN A 57 -7.08 -1.39 14.58
N SER A 58 -7.73 -1.95 13.57
CA SER A 58 -8.85 -1.32 12.86
C SER A 58 -8.53 -0.04 12.10
N ILE A 59 -7.25 0.21 11.82
CA ILE A 59 -6.85 1.29 10.91
C ILE A 59 -7.23 0.88 9.50
N MET A 60 -8.02 1.71 8.84
CA MET A 60 -8.40 1.53 7.44
C MET A 60 -7.69 2.56 6.57
N GLU A 61 -7.00 2.11 5.54
CA GLU A 61 -6.50 2.97 4.48
C GLU A 61 -7.33 2.74 3.21
N LYS A 62 -7.71 3.85 2.58
CA LYS A 62 -8.42 3.87 1.31
C LYS A 62 -7.43 4.18 0.18
N ASN A 63 -7.88 4.03 -1.05
CA ASN A 63 -7.08 4.36 -2.23
C ASN A 63 -5.82 3.52 -2.41
N ILE A 64 -5.81 2.29 -1.87
CA ILE A 64 -4.75 1.33 -2.14
C ILE A 64 -4.85 0.87 -3.60
N ILE A 65 -3.78 1.05 -4.36
CA ILE A 65 -3.72 0.62 -5.76
C ILE A 65 -2.88 -0.64 -5.96
N ALA A 66 -1.94 -0.89 -5.07
CA ALA A 66 -1.10 -2.08 -5.17
C ALA A 66 -0.74 -2.65 -3.80
N LYS A 67 -0.58 -3.96 -3.75
CA LYS A 67 0.03 -4.71 -2.66
C LYS A 67 1.21 -5.46 -3.23
N ILE A 68 2.42 -5.09 -2.84
CA ILE A 68 3.66 -5.59 -3.40
C ILE A 68 4.31 -6.55 -2.40
N PRO A 69 4.45 -7.84 -2.73
CA PRO A 69 5.09 -8.81 -1.85
C PRO A 69 6.62 -8.61 -1.83
N MET A 70 7.20 -8.68 -0.64
CA MET A 70 8.64 -8.60 -0.39
C MET A 70 9.27 -9.99 -0.56
N VAL A 71 9.42 -10.47 -1.79
CA VAL A 71 9.81 -11.87 -2.06
C VAL A 71 11.27 -12.14 -1.74
N ASN A 72 12.15 -11.14 -1.92
CA ASN A 72 13.59 -11.34 -1.90
C ASN A 72 14.31 -10.84 -0.62
N GLY A 73 13.55 -10.50 0.42
CA GLY A 73 14.11 -10.04 1.70
C GLY A 73 14.59 -8.58 1.70
N LYS A 74 15.17 -8.17 2.82
CA LYS A 74 15.73 -6.82 2.98
C LYS A 74 16.94 -6.64 2.07
N LEU A 75 17.12 -5.45 1.52
CA LEU A 75 18.22 -5.06 0.63
C LEU A 75 18.14 -5.63 -0.80
N SER A 76 17.03 -6.22 -1.19
CA SER A 76 16.80 -6.63 -2.57
C SER A 76 15.99 -5.58 -3.33
N MET A 77 16.21 -5.53 -4.65
CA MET A 77 15.36 -4.74 -5.53
C MET A 77 14.00 -5.42 -5.66
N ILE A 78 12.94 -4.66 -5.43
CA ILE A 78 11.56 -5.09 -5.64
C ILE A 78 11.13 -4.48 -6.96
N ILE A 79 10.71 -5.35 -7.88
CA ILE A 79 10.15 -4.94 -9.16
C ILE A 79 8.74 -5.53 -9.22
N ASP A 80 7.75 -4.67 -9.39
CA ASP A 80 6.38 -5.08 -9.71
C ASP A 80 6.10 -4.62 -11.15
N ASP A 81 5.80 -5.56 -12.00
CA ASP A 81 5.56 -5.38 -13.43
C ASP A 81 4.07 -5.42 -13.79
N ASN A 82 3.19 -5.19 -12.83
CA ASN A 82 1.74 -5.29 -13.00
C ASN A 82 1.21 -6.72 -13.20
N SER A 83 2.04 -7.74 -13.16
CA SER A 83 1.60 -9.14 -13.25
C SER A 83 0.91 -9.62 -11.97
N CYS A 84 1.07 -8.88 -10.88
CA CYS A 84 0.46 -9.21 -9.61
C CYS A 84 -1.05 -8.92 -9.63
N PRO A 85 -1.92 -9.90 -9.33
CA PRO A 85 -3.38 -9.71 -9.31
C PRO A 85 -3.85 -8.72 -8.25
N LEU A 86 -2.94 -8.26 -7.38
CA LEU A 86 -3.20 -7.30 -6.31
C LEU A 86 -3.00 -5.84 -6.74
N THR A 87 -2.51 -5.61 -7.96
CA THR A 87 -2.50 -4.28 -8.58
C THR A 87 -3.86 -4.00 -9.19
N LYS A 88 -4.42 -2.84 -8.89
CA LYS A 88 -5.78 -2.48 -9.29
C LYS A 88 -5.80 -1.28 -10.21
N THR A 89 -6.58 -1.40 -11.29
CA THR A 89 -6.89 -0.26 -12.15
C THR A 89 -8.02 0.57 -11.54
N ARG A 90 -7.80 1.87 -11.42
CA ARG A 90 -8.82 2.82 -10.97
C ARG A 90 -9.56 3.36 -12.19
N LYS A 91 -10.89 3.22 -12.18
CA LYS A 91 -11.75 3.76 -13.24
C LYS A 91 -12.55 4.94 -12.71
N TYR A 92 -12.65 5.97 -13.51
CA TYR A 92 -13.43 7.17 -13.20
C TYR A 92 -14.72 7.20 -14.04
N ASN A 93 -15.79 7.63 -13.40
CA ASN A 93 -17.08 7.84 -14.05
C ASN A 93 -17.21 9.31 -14.47
N GLY A 94 -16.79 9.62 -15.69
CA GLY A 94 -16.82 10.97 -16.25
C GLY A 94 -15.47 11.67 -16.22
N PRO A 95 -15.42 12.92 -16.65
CA PRO A 95 -14.19 13.68 -16.78
C PRO A 95 -13.56 13.94 -15.40
N VAL A 96 -12.24 13.81 -15.33
CA VAL A 96 -11.44 14.07 -14.13
C VAL A 96 -10.34 15.07 -14.42
N ASN A 97 -9.98 15.86 -13.41
CA ASN A 97 -8.88 16.81 -13.47
C ASN A 97 -7.86 16.46 -12.37
N ILE A 98 -6.94 15.57 -12.69
CA ILE A 98 -5.91 15.15 -11.76
C ILE A 98 -4.80 16.19 -11.77
N ARG A 99 -4.67 16.95 -10.69
CA ARG A 99 -3.64 17.98 -10.53
C ARG A 99 -2.57 17.58 -9.53
N ASN A 100 -2.97 16.88 -8.50
CA ASN A 100 -2.10 16.48 -7.40
C ASN A 100 -2.29 15.00 -7.09
N LEU A 101 -1.21 14.32 -6.77
CA LEU A 101 -1.20 12.97 -6.29
C LEU A 101 -0.48 12.95 -4.95
N HIS A 102 -1.12 12.39 -3.93
CA HIS A 102 -0.48 12.12 -2.65
C HIS A 102 -0.20 10.62 -2.55
N ILE A 103 1.07 10.27 -2.56
CA ILE A 103 1.52 8.88 -2.59
C ILE A 103 2.08 8.51 -1.23
N LYS A 104 1.64 7.34 -0.73
CA LYS A 104 2.16 6.76 0.49
C LYS A 104 2.59 5.32 0.22
N ILE A 105 3.73 4.94 0.74
CA ILE A 105 4.15 3.56 0.84
C ILE A 105 3.94 3.14 2.28
N LEU A 106 3.14 2.10 2.50
CA LEU A 106 2.72 1.66 3.82
C LEU A 106 3.25 0.26 4.10
N ASP A 107 3.61 0.02 5.34
CA ASP A 107 3.97 -1.31 5.83
C ASP A 107 2.71 -2.19 6.04
N ASN A 108 2.91 -3.41 6.50
CA ASN A 108 1.83 -4.36 6.80
C ASN A 108 0.97 -3.94 8.01
N PHE A 109 1.33 -2.89 8.73
CA PHE A 109 0.58 -2.31 9.86
C PHE A 109 -0.08 -0.98 9.53
N GLY A 110 0.11 -0.47 8.30
CA GLY A 110 -0.45 0.80 7.85
C GLY A 110 0.37 2.04 8.20
N ASN A 111 1.60 1.87 8.69
CA ASN A 111 2.50 3.00 8.91
C ASN A 111 3.22 3.33 7.61
N VAL A 112 3.56 4.60 7.43
CA VAL A 112 4.42 5.01 6.32
C VAL A 112 5.80 4.38 6.50
N VAL A 113 6.27 3.71 5.44
CA VAL A 113 7.58 3.06 5.43
C VAL A 113 8.67 4.11 5.48
N ASP A 114 9.61 3.96 6.42
CA ASP A 114 10.83 4.72 6.43
C ASP A 114 11.81 4.12 5.41
N LEU A 115 12.03 4.83 4.33
CA LEU A 115 12.94 4.42 3.25
C LEU A 115 14.41 4.66 3.58
N ASN A 116 14.72 5.19 4.77
CA ASN A 116 16.10 5.48 5.19
C ASN A 116 16.88 6.31 4.13
N ASN A 117 16.24 7.36 3.64
CA ASN A 117 16.73 8.23 2.57
C ASN A 117 17.02 7.52 1.22
N MET A 118 16.47 6.34 1.00
CA MET A 118 16.51 5.69 -0.31
C MET A 118 15.43 6.25 -1.23
N ASP A 119 15.75 6.33 -2.51
CA ASP A 119 14.82 6.76 -3.54
C ASP A 119 13.88 5.63 -3.93
N PHE A 120 12.70 5.99 -4.42
CA PHE A 120 11.78 5.08 -5.09
C PHE A 120 11.29 5.70 -6.39
N SER A 121 10.94 4.87 -7.33
CA SER A 121 10.33 5.29 -8.59
C SER A 121 9.12 4.41 -8.91
N PHE A 122 8.17 4.97 -9.63
CA PHE A 122 7.02 4.24 -10.14
C PHE A 122 6.55 4.85 -11.46
N THR A 123 5.83 4.07 -12.23
CA THR A 123 5.19 4.50 -13.47
C THR A 123 3.68 4.34 -13.32
N LEU A 124 2.93 5.35 -13.75
CA LEU A 124 1.47 5.28 -13.87
C LEU A 124 1.12 5.24 -15.35
N GLU A 125 0.34 4.26 -15.72
CA GLU A 125 -0.30 4.19 -17.04
C GLU A 125 -1.69 4.79 -16.95
N LEU A 126 -1.98 5.73 -17.84
CA LEU A 126 -3.27 6.42 -17.93
C LEU A 126 -3.92 6.10 -19.27
N GLU A 127 -5.05 5.42 -19.24
CA GLU A 127 -5.91 5.22 -20.39
C GLU A 127 -6.93 6.36 -20.44
N ILE A 128 -6.92 7.12 -21.54
CA ILE A 128 -7.79 8.28 -21.73
C ILE A 128 -8.75 7.95 -22.87
N LEU A 129 -10.04 8.03 -22.57
CA LEU A 129 -11.09 7.92 -23.56
C LEU A 129 -11.37 9.31 -24.15
N TYR A 130 -11.16 9.47 -25.45
CA TYR A 130 -11.59 10.63 -26.19
C TYR A 130 -12.95 10.32 -26.85
N GLU A 131 -13.97 11.09 -26.55
CA GLU A 131 -15.13 11.17 -27.43
C GLU A 131 -14.65 11.83 -28.73
N GLY A 132 -14.53 11.04 -29.78
CA GLY A 132 -14.20 11.58 -31.10
C GLY A 132 -15.27 12.59 -31.50
N PHE A 133 -14.88 13.83 -31.77
CA PHE A 133 -15.74 14.79 -32.45
C PHE A 133 -16.18 14.17 -33.77
N ASN A 134 -17.44 13.78 -33.88
CA ASN A 134 -18.03 13.43 -35.15
C ASN A 134 -18.16 14.73 -35.95
N PHE A 135 -17.28 14.91 -36.91
CA PHE A 135 -17.34 16.04 -37.86
C PHE A 135 -18.64 16.13 -38.67
N ASN A 136 -19.54 15.17 -38.52
CA ASN A 136 -20.83 15.14 -39.22
C ASN A 136 -21.91 16.03 -38.59
N ASP A 137 -21.70 16.55 -37.41
CA ASP A 137 -22.68 17.42 -36.71
C ASP A 137 -22.54 18.92 -37.06
N ILE A 138 -21.61 19.29 -37.96
CA ILE A 138 -21.36 20.69 -38.32
C ILE A 138 -22.16 21.08 -39.58
N ASN A 139 -22.86 20.14 -40.28
CA ASN A 139 -23.56 20.39 -41.53
C ASN A 139 -25.08 20.12 -41.49
N SER A 140 -25.71 20.34 -40.33
CA SER A 140 -27.17 20.33 -40.23
C SER A 140 -27.72 21.70 -39.79
#